data_5eaa244bee14ecd66e34a9ae498de595
#
_entry.id   5eaa244bee14ecd66e34a9ae498de595
#
_cell.length_a   1.000
_cell.length_b   1.000
_cell.length_c   1.000
_cell.angle_alpha   90.00
_cell.angle_beta   90.00
_cell.angle_gamma   90.00
#
_symmetry.space_group_name_H-M   'P 1'
#
loop_
_entity.id
_entity.type
_entity.pdbx_description
1 polymer ?
#
loop_
_entity_poly.entity_id
_entity_poly.type
_entity_poly.pdbx_seq_one_letter_code
_entity_poly.pdbx_strand_id
1 'polypeptide(L)' 'MPEDQNQINELSNRIGRSTIAVIDAITQRGGFKGEELSTIGQLRDQCVQVISLIENSQQDDIEVEDE' A
#
# COMPACT_ATOMS: atom_id res chain seq x y z
N MET A 1 20.92 1.61 7.28
CA MET A 1 21.15 0.31 7.87
C MET A 1 20.13 -0.67 7.39
N PRO A 2 20.54 -1.91 7.12
CA PRO A 2 19.59 -2.89 6.60
C PRO A 2 18.43 -3.14 7.55
N GLU A 3 18.69 -3.17 8.85
CA GLU A 3 17.61 -3.42 9.79
C GLU A 3 16.61 -2.27 9.81
N ASP A 4 17.11 -1.05 9.72
CA ASP A 4 16.22 0.09 9.69
C ASP A 4 15.36 0.08 8.45
N GLN A 5 15.95 -0.30 7.32
CA GLN A 5 15.19 -0.37 6.08
C GLN A 5 14.10 -1.41 6.16
N ASN A 6 14.39 -2.55 6.78
CA ASN A 6 13.37 -3.59 6.95
C ASN A 6 12.22 -3.11 7.82
N GLN A 7 12.54 -2.38 8.90
CA GLN A 7 11.48 -1.85 9.75
C GLN A 7 10.64 -0.84 9.03
N ILE A 8 11.26 0.02 8.24
CA ILE A 8 10.53 1.01 7.48
C ILE A 8 9.61 0.32 6.48
N ASN A 9 10.12 -0.71 5.82
CA ASN A 9 9.31 -1.43 4.84
C ASN A 9 8.13 -2.12 5.50
N GLU A 10 8.34 -2.73 6.65
CA GLU A 10 7.24 -3.39 7.36
C GLU A 10 6.18 -2.39 7.80
N LEU A 11 6.61 -1.27 8.35
CA LEU A 11 5.68 -0.26 8.80
C LEU A 11 4.92 0.33 7.63
N SER A 12 5.61 0.64 6.55
CA SER A 12 4.96 1.22 5.39
C SER A 12 3.94 0.25 4.80
N ASN A 13 4.29 -1.02 4.73
CA ASN A 13 3.38 -2.03 4.21
C ASN A 13 2.14 -2.13 5.10
N ARG A 14 2.35 -2.16 6.41
CA ARG A 14 1.24 -2.27 7.35
C ARG A 14 0.34 -1.04 7.29
N ILE A 15 0.95 0.15 7.26
CA ILE A 15 0.18 1.37 7.18
C ILE A 15 -0.61 1.43 5.89
N GLY A 16 0.03 1.06 4.79
CA GLY A 16 -0.66 1.08 3.50
C GLY A 16 -1.85 0.14 3.47
N ARG A 17 -1.69 -1.07 3.99
CA ARG A 17 -2.78 -2.04 4.01
C ARG A 17 -3.90 -1.59 4.93
N SER A 18 -3.55 -1.05 6.09
CA SER A 18 -4.55 -0.55 7.01
C SER A 18 -5.30 0.63 6.42
N THR A 19 -4.59 1.52 5.75
CA THR A 19 -5.21 2.67 5.12
C THR A 19 -6.19 2.23 4.05
N ILE A 20 -5.80 1.27 3.22
CA ILE A 20 -6.68 0.77 2.18
C ILE A 20 -7.93 0.15 2.81
N ALA A 21 -7.76 -0.62 3.88
CA ALA A 21 -8.90 -1.26 4.52
C ALA A 21 -9.87 -0.23 5.07
N VAL A 22 -9.35 0.82 5.69
CA VAL A 22 -10.21 1.88 6.23
C VAL A 22 -10.93 2.59 5.09
N ILE A 23 -10.20 2.93 4.03
CA ILE A 23 -10.81 3.61 2.89
C ILE A 23 -11.91 2.77 2.29
N ASP A 24 -11.65 1.49 2.09
CA ASP A 24 -12.63 0.62 1.48
C ASP A 24 -13.87 0.48 2.36
N ALA A 25 -13.68 0.37 3.66
CA ALA A 25 -14.81 0.25 4.58
C ALA A 25 -15.68 1.50 4.54
N ILE A 26 -15.05 2.68 4.56
CA ILE A 26 -15.80 3.92 4.55
C ILE A 26 -16.48 4.12 3.20
N THR A 27 -15.79 3.77 2.13
CA THR A 27 -16.36 3.90 0.79
C THR A 27 -17.60 3.04 0.65
N GLN A 28 -17.55 1.82 1.17
CA GLN A 28 -18.71 0.93 1.10
C GLN A 28 -19.91 1.49 1.85
N ARG A 29 -19.65 2.27 2.87
CA ARG A 29 -20.74 2.88 3.64
C ARG A 29 -21.19 4.20 3.06
N GLY A 30 -20.58 4.64 1.96
CA GLY A 30 -20.96 5.92 1.38
C GLY A 30 -20.47 7.09 2.17
N GLY A 31 -19.37 6.95 2.88
CA GLY A 31 -18.87 7.99 3.75
C GLY A 31 -18.10 9.09 3.07
N PHE A 32 -17.78 8.94 1.80
CA PHE A 32 -17.07 9.98 1.07
C PHE A 32 -17.99 10.60 0.03
N LYS A 33 -17.87 11.91 -0.13
CA LYS A 33 -18.63 12.61 -1.14
C LYS A 33 -17.91 12.53 -2.47
N GLY A 34 -18.65 12.87 -3.54
CA GLY A 34 -18.10 12.70 -4.88
C GLY A 34 -16.78 13.39 -5.09
N GLU A 35 -16.65 14.61 -4.57
CA GLU A 35 -15.39 15.33 -4.73
C GLU A 35 -14.27 14.67 -3.95
N GLU A 36 -14.60 14.08 -2.82
CA GLU A 36 -13.60 13.45 -1.98
C GLU A 36 -13.15 12.13 -2.55
N LEU A 37 -14.01 11.47 -3.30
CA LEU A 37 -13.69 10.17 -3.84
C LEU A 37 -12.46 10.21 -4.74
N SER A 38 -12.29 11.28 -5.50
CA SER A 38 -11.13 11.40 -6.37
C SER A 38 -9.85 11.47 -5.55
N THR A 39 -9.84 12.31 -4.52
CA THR A 39 -8.67 12.45 -3.67
C THR A 39 -8.38 11.16 -2.91
N ILE A 40 -9.43 10.54 -2.40
CA ILE A 40 -9.28 9.30 -1.65
C ILE A 40 -8.79 8.19 -2.58
N GLY A 41 -9.28 8.17 -3.81
CA GLY A 41 -8.80 7.19 -4.78
C GLY A 41 -7.32 7.34 -5.05
N GLN A 42 -6.84 8.57 -5.13
CA GLN A 42 -5.41 8.80 -5.32
C GLN A 42 -4.62 8.30 -4.13
N LEU A 43 -5.11 8.54 -2.93
CA LEU A 43 -4.43 8.06 -1.74
C LEU A 43 -4.37 6.55 -1.73
N ARG A 44 -5.47 5.90 -2.08
CA ARG A 44 -5.52 4.45 -2.13
C ARG A 44 -4.52 3.93 -3.16
N ASP A 45 -4.47 4.56 -4.32
CA ASP A 45 -3.53 4.16 -5.36
C ASP A 45 -2.09 4.29 -4.87
N GLN A 46 -1.80 5.35 -4.14
CA GLN A 46 -0.45 5.53 -3.61
C GLN A 46 -0.11 4.44 -2.62
N CYS A 47 -1.08 4.04 -1.78
CA CYS A 47 -0.84 2.96 -0.84
C CYS A 47 -0.59 1.64 -1.57
N VAL A 48 -1.36 1.37 -2.60
CA VAL A 48 -1.16 0.16 -3.40
C VAL A 48 0.22 0.18 -4.03
N GLN A 49 0.63 1.34 -4.53
CA GLN A 49 1.91 1.47 -5.17
C GLN A 49 3.04 1.24 -4.18
N VAL A 50 2.92 1.79 -2.97
CA VAL A 50 3.94 1.58 -1.95
C VAL A 50 4.05 0.10 -1.61
N ILE A 51 2.93 -0.55 -1.43
CA ILE A 51 2.93 -1.97 -1.10
C ILE A 51 3.55 -2.77 -2.23
N SER A 52 3.19 -2.46 -3.47
CA SER A 52 3.74 -3.16 -4.61
C SER A 52 5.25 -3.00 -4.71
N LEU A 53 5.73 -1.79 -4.48
CA LEU A 53 7.15 -1.54 -4.57
C LEU A 53 7.91 -2.32 -3.50
N ILE A 54 7.37 -2.36 -2.30
CA ILE A 54 8.02 -3.08 -1.23
C ILE A 54 8.01 -4.58 -1.52
N GLU A 55 6.88 -5.10 -1.94
CA GLU A 55 6.79 -6.53 -2.19
C GLU A 55 7.60 -6.95 -3.40
N ASN A 56 7.66 -6.12 -4.42
CA ASN A 56 8.50 -6.42 -5.56
C ASN A 56 9.96 -6.43 -5.18
N SER A 57 10.35 -5.49 -4.34
CA SER A 57 11.72 -5.45 -3.88
C SER A 57 12.10 -6.71 -3.12
N GLN A 58 11.19 -7.20 -2.29
CA GLN A 58 11.43 -8.42 -1.55
C GLN A 58 11.43 -9.64 -2.45
N GLN A 59 10.61 -9.62 -3.47
CA GLN A 59 10.51 -10.75 -4.37
C GLN A 59 11.66 -10.82 -5.35
N ASP A 60 12.36 -9.74 -5.55
CA ASP A 60 13.46 -9.74 -6.48
C ASP A 60 14.45 -10.83 -6.19
N ASP A 61 14.65 -11.12 -4.92
CA ASP A 61 15.58 -12.15 -4.56
C ASP A 61 15.11 -13.52 -4.98
N ILE A 62 13.81 -13.70 -5.10
CA ILE A 62 13.26 -15.00 -5.35
C ILE A 62 13.04 -15.26 -6.80
N GLU A 63 12.54 -14.29 -7.49
CA GLU A 63 12.04 -14.52 -8.80
C GLU A 63 13.14 -14.62 -9.82
N VAL A 64 14.32 -14.40 -9.43
CA VAL A 64 15.37 -14.48 -10.38
C VAL A 64 15.40 -15.78 -11.10
N GLU A 65 15.08 -16.84 -10.41
CA GLU A 65 15.23 -18.09 -11.01
C GLU A 65 14.20 -18.38 -12.02
N ASP A 66 13.20 -17.63 -12.10
CA ASP A 66 12.19 -17.91 -12.98
C ASP A 66 12.57 -17.94 -14.35
N GLU A 67 13.34 -17.48 -14.68
CA GLU A 67 13.52 -17.57 -15.95
C GLU A 67 14.32 -18.38 -16.43
#